data_ae0638b7fd23c707d61754d3572bf7fd
#
_entry.id   ae0638b7fd23c707d61754d3572bf7fd
#
_cell.length_a   1.000
_cell.length_b   1.000
_cell.length_c   1.000
_cell.angle_alpha   90.00
_cell.angle_beta   90.00
_cell.angle_gamma   90.00
#
_symmetry.space_group_name_H-M   'P 1'
#
loop_
_entity.id
_entity.type
_entity.pdbx_description
1 polymer ?
#
loop_
_entity_poly.entity_id
_entity_poly.type
_entity_poly.pdbx_seq_one_letter_code
_entity_poly.pdbx_strand_id
1 'polypeptide(L)'
;MFKRNRAPRAAICFCALFVFGAALFAADTQFVYSGSQNYSLVERTDLRRYDNGKYVGLMSREARSFIVCENGVYDGDFFVHQDTVHNQKIVVNGIHDSIRSVFKISKDGTLTMIEDNGYPSFRSFPTFPQKKIQQGQSWQARAVRAMDPLSKGRPTRVPIYVEYTYLRDEVFGGQEVYVLSARWATRYGYSEVDPNGDPDLLRANGSNNATMYIRKADCAALVIRDSVDELYEFSDGSKVAFKGTISLFTEYPPAIDRTKLLPAINRVASANPGAANTNASGGTGSKPATDSEPRPPINESKWLEKVRVVGTSGGAGESSVKIQETAGGIMLTLENLHFKPDSAQLLPGEAALLDKIASILKETGQNKLLVNGHTASVGNPSGEMALSVERAKEVAAQLAKRGIDADKFICRGSGSKYPVADNSTKEGMAQNRRVEITILE
;
A
#
# COMPACT_ATOMS: atom_id res chain seq x y z
N MET A 1 48.39 86.96 29.59
CA MET A 1 49.45 86.06 29.15
C MET A 1 48.97 84.63 29.38
N PHE A 2 48.22 84.04 28.45
CA PHE A 2 47.71 82.70 28.56
C PHE A 2 47.99 81.97 27.23
N LYS A 3 48.88 80.95 27.29
CA LYS A 3 49.18 80.04 26.17
C LYS A 3 48.03 79.08 26.04
N ARG A 4 47.39 79.00 24.85
CA ARG A 4 46.48 77.93 24.42
C ARG A 4 47.26 76.77 23.80
N ASN A 5 47.30 75.61 24.49
CA ASN A 5 47.73 74.36 23.93
C ASN A 5 46.68 73.82 22.94
N ARG A 6 47.08 73.59 21.70
CA ARG A 6 46.28 72.83 20.71
C ARG A 6 46.66 71.37 20.78
N ALA A 7 45.70 70.52 21.09
CA ALA A 7 45.85 69.02 20.98
C ALA A 7 45.65 68.60 19.51
N PRO A 8 46.32 67.54 19.05
CA PRO A 8 46.24 67.04 17.65
C PRO A 8 44.91 66.34 17.43
N ARG A 9 44.32 66.58 16.27
CA ARG A 9 43.17 65.88 15.77
C ARG A 9 43.59 64.47 15.30
N ALA A 10 43.15 63.43 16.00
CA ALA A 10 43.20 62.05 15.55
C ALA A 10 42.23 61.85 14.36
N ALA A 11 42.74 61.46 13.21
CA ALA A 11 41.94 61.05 12.06
C ALA A 11 41.42 59.62 12.35
N ILE A 12 40.10 59.47 12.53
CA ILE A 12 39.45 58.19 12.61
C ILE A 12 39.24 57.70 11.17
N CYS A 13 40.07 56.72 10.77
CA CYS A 13 39.84 55.93 9.54
C CYS A 13 38.63 55.05 9.76
N PHE A 14 37.50 55.36 9.15
CA PHE A 14 36.37 54.45 9.02
C PHE A 14 36.72 53.35 7.99
N CYS A 15 37.21 52.18 8.45
CA CYS A 15 37.20 50.96 7.64
C CYS A 15 35.75 50.49 7.50
N ALA A 16 35.13 50.78 6.38
CA ALA A 16 33.87 50.18 5.99
C ALA A 16 34.15 48.70 5.68
N LEU A 17 33.80 47.80 6.64
CA LEU A 17 33.71 46.38 6.39
C LEU A 17 32.55 46.14 5.41
N PHE A 18 32.86 45.99 4.14
CA PHE A 18 31.91 45.39 3.20
C PHE A 18 31.79 43.93 3.56
N VAL A 19 30.77 43.58 4.35
CA VAL A 19 30.31 42.21 4.44
C VAL A 19 29.67 41.88 3.11
N PHE A 20 30.44 41.26 2.21
CA PHE A 20 29.88 40.55 1.08
C PHE A 20 29.04 39.40 1.64
N GLY A 21 27.75 39.64 1.84
CA GLY A 21 26.79 38.59 2.00
C GLY A 21 26.86 37.74 0.73
N ALA A 22 27.51 36.59 0.82
CA ALA A 22 27.38 35.56 -0.20
C ALA A 22 25.88 35.27 -0.29
N ALA A 23 25.21 35.76 -1.32
CA ALA A 23 23.90 35.30 -1.67
C ALA A 23 24.06 33.79 -1.93
N LEU A 24 23.65 32.97 -0.99
CA LEU A 24 23.46 31.55 -1.22
C LEU A 24 22.39 31.45 -2.32
N PHE A 25 22.84 31.35 -3.56
CA PHE A 25 21.95 31.01 -4.66
C PHE A 25 21.37 29.66 -4.31
N ALA A 26 20.06 29.61 -4.06
CA ALA A 26 19.35 28.37 -3.87
C ALA A 26 19.63 27.48 -5.08
N ALA A 27 20.14 26.28 -4.84
CA ALA A 27 20.50 25.37 -5.93
C ALA A 27 19.25 25.00 -6.74
N ASP A 28 19.41 25.01 -8.06
CA ASP A 28 18.38 24.51 -8.97
C ASP A 28 18.14 23.02 -8.75
N THR A 29 16.94 22.66 -8.35
CA THR A 29 16.53 21.27 -8.08
C THR A 29 15.71 20.71 -9.22
N GLN A 30 16.12 19.55 -9.76
CA GLN A 30 15.32 18.78 -10.70
C GLN A 30 14.63 17.63 -9.94
N PHE A 31 13.31 17.65 -9.91
CA PHE A 31 12.52 16.56 -9.35
C PHE A 31 12.31 15.49 -10.41
N VAL A 32 12.73 14.26 -10.12
CA VAL A 32 12.55 13.10 -11.02
C VAL A 32 12.15 11.90 -10.19
N TYR A 33 10.93 11.40 -10.40
CA TYR A 33 10.50 10.16 -9.78
C TYR A 33 11.27 8.97 -10.37
N SER A 34 11.87 8.18 -9.52
CA SER A 34 12.62 6.98 -9.91
C SER A 34 12.40 5.81 -8.94
N GLY A 35 11.28 5.83 -8.19
CA GLY A 35 10.92 4.74 -7.30
C GLY A 35 10.71 3.43 -8.07
N SER A 36 11.22 2.34 -7.50
CA SER A 36 11.09 0.98 -8.07
C SER A 36 10.95 -0.08 -6.98
N GLN A 37 10.79 0.34 -5.73
CA GLN A 37 10.68 -0.54 -4.57
C GLN A 37 9.24 -0.90 -4.29
N ASN A 38 9.04 -2.06 -3.67
CA ASN A 38 7.77 -2.40 -3.04
C ASN A 38 7.54 -1.46 -1.84
N TYR A 39 6.30 -1.11 -1.57
CA TYR A 39 5.96 -0.25 -0.45
C TYR A 39 4.55 -0.53 0.08
N SER A 40 4.32 -0.17 1.34
CA SER A 40 2.99 -0.09 1.93
C SER A 40 2.50 1.35 1.87
N LEU A 41 1.27 1.55 1.39
CA LEU A 41 0.58 2.82 1.47
C LEU A 41 -0.49 2.74 2.55
N VAL A 42 -0.45 3.67 3.50
CA VAL A 42 -1.48 3.82 4.53
C VAL A 42 -2.12 5.20 4.37
N GLU A 43 -3.40 5.22 4.06
CA GLU A 43 -4.21 6.44 4.03
C GLU A 43 -5.10 6.48 5.27
N ARG A 44 -4.93 7.50 6.11
CA ARG A 44 -5.76 7.77 7.27
C ARG A 44 -6.60 9.01 7.05
N THR A 45 -7.89 8.87 7.26
CA THR A 45 -8.88 9.92 7.08
C THR A 45 -9.57 10.14 8.41
N ASP A 46 -9.43 11.33 9.00
CA ASP A 46 -10.07 11.75 10.24
C ASP A 46 -10.88 13.02 9.98
N LEU A 47 -12.19 12.87 9.73
CA LEU A 47 -13.06 13.95 9.29
C LEU A 47 -14.29 14.09 10.18
N ARG A 48 -14.57 15.31 10.59
CA ARG A 48 -15.87 15.69 11.18
C ARG A 48 -16.90 15.76 10.07
N ARG A 49 -17.97 15.00 10.21
CA ARG A 49 -19.08 14.97 9.26
C ARG A 49 -20.21 15.87 9.71
N TYR A 50 -20.78 16.63 8.77
CA TYR A 50 -21.95 17.47 8.94
C TYR A 50 -22.97 17.13 7.87
N ASP A 51 -24.17 16.73 8.26
CA ASP A 51 -25.29 16.47 7.34
C ASP A 51 -26.26 17.66 7.39
N ASN A 52 -26.50 18.30 6.25
CA ASN A 52 -27.30 19.52 6.13
C ASN A 52 -26.91 20.61 7.15
N GLY A 53 -25.59 20.78 7.36
CA GLY A 53 -25.04 21.76 8.30
C GLY A 53 -25.00 21.32 9.76
N LYS A 54 -25.61 20.18 10.13
CA LYS A 54 -25.63 19.67 11.50
C LYS A 54 -24.50 18.66 11.69
N TYR A 55 -23.68 18.84 12.74
CA TYR A 55 -22.67 17.87 13.13
C TYR A 55 -23.28 16.52 13.49
N VAL A 56 -22.78 15.44 12.87
CA VAL A 56 -23.27 14.07 13.10
C VAL A 56 -22.24 13.13 13.70
N GLY A 57 -20.94 13.42 13.59
CA GLY A 57 -19.92 12.60 14.21
C GLY A 57 -18.54 12.73 13.57
N LEU A 58 -17.60 11.96 14.10
CA LEU A 58 -16.25 11.78 13.55
C LEU A 58 -16.24 10.50 12.70
N MET A 59 -15.81 10.62 11.46
CA MET A 59 -15.51 9.51 10.57
C MET A 59 -14.00 9.29 10.58
N SER A 60 -13.58 8.11 11.01
CA SER A 60 -12.20 7.66 10.89
C SER A 60 -12.14 6.49 9.93
N ARG A 61 -11.29 6.60 8.91
CA ARG A 61 -11.09 5.55 7.90
C ARG A 61 -9.61 5.33 7.70
N GLU A 62 -9.22 4.09 7.61
CA GLU A 62 -7.88 3.68 7.24
C GLU A 62 -7.93 2.76 6.03
N ALA A 63 -7.22 3.10 4.96
CA ALA A 63 -6.95 2.21 3.85
C ALA A 63 -5.49 1.82 3.88
N ARG A 64 -5.22 0.53 3.91
CA ARG A 64 -3.86 -0.02 3.87
C ARG A 64 -3.67 -0.81 2.61
N SER A 65 -2.48 -0.73 2.01
CA SER A 65 -2.11 -1.58 0.90
C SER A 65 -0.67 -2.04 1.02
N PHE A 66 -0.36 -3.16 0.40
CA PHE A 66 1.00 -3.50 0.03
C PHE A 66 1.08 -3.51 -1.49
N ILE A 67 2.03 -2.73 -2.02
CA ILE A 67 2.16 -2.49 -3.45
C ILE A 67 3.47 -3.08 -3.93
N VAL A 68 3.38 -4.01 -4.86
CA VAL A 68 4.52 -4.68 -5.49
C VAL A 68 4.86 -3.94 -6.78
N CYS A 69 6.13 -3.62 -6.96
CA CYS A 69 6.64 -3.00 -8.18
C CYS A 69 7.39 -4.05 -9.02
N GLU A 70 6.88 -4.35 -10.20
CA GLU A 70 7.54 -5.23 -11.15
C GLU A 70 7.61 -4.56 -12.52
N ASN A 71 8.82 -4.40 -13.06
CA ASN A 71 9.06 -3.76 -14.37
C ASN A 71 8.39 -2.36 -14.51
N GLY A 72 8.32 -1.58 -13.43
CA GLY A 72 7.69 -0.27 -13.40
C GLY A 72 6.16 -0.30 -13.39
N VAL A 73 5.56 -1.47 -13.21
CA VAL A 73 4.13 -1.65 -12.95
C VAL A 73 3.94 -1.89 -11.46
N TYR A 74 3.06 -1.14 -10.85
CA TYR A 74 2.68 -1.24 -9.45
C TYR A 74 1.35 -1.99 -9.35
N ASP A 75 1.34 -3.08 -8.60
CA ASP A 75 0.15 -3.92 -8.34
C ASP A 75 -0.09 -3.98 -6.82
N GLY A 76 -1.21 -3.48 -6.38
CA GLY A 76 -1.55 -3.40 -4.96
C GLY A 76 -3.00 -3.74 -4.68
N ASP A 77 -3.22 -4.42 -3.54
CA ASP A 77 -4.54 -4.62 -2.97
C ASP A 77 -4.75 -3.63 -1.81
N PHE A 78 -5.83 -2.88 -1.86
CA PHE A 78 -6.20 -1.91 -0.83
C PHE A 78 -7.28 -2.48 0.08
N PHE A 79 -7.01 -2.46 1.38
CA PHE A 79 -7.90 -2.91 2.45
C PHE A 79 -8.45 -1.69 3.16
N VAL A 80 -9.75 -1.48 3.11
CA VAL A 80 -10.40 -0.31 3.71
C VAL A 80 -11.08 -0.70 5.00
N HIS A 81 -10.68 -0.07 6.10
CA HIS A 81 -11.29 -0.15 7.41
C HIS A 81 -11.90 1.20 7.76
N GLN A 82 -13.17 1.23 8.13
CA GLN A 82 -13.86 2.46 8.47
C GLN A 82 -14.61 2.32 9.79
N ASP A 83 -14.32 3.23 10.71
CA ASP A 83 -15.06 3.42 11.96
C ASP A 83 -15.82 4.74 11.92
N THR A 84 -17.03 4.71 12.41
CA THR A 84 -17.81 5.93 12.64
C THR A 84 -18.09 6.07 14.12
N VAL A 85 -17.60 7.14 14.73
CA VAL A 85 -17.86 7.46 16.13
C VAL A 85 -19.01 8.45 16.21
N HIS A 86 -20.16 7.98 16.71
CA HIS A 86 -21.31 8.83 16.97
C HIS A 86 -21.74 8.68 18.44
N ASN A 87 -21.82 9.81 19.18
CA ASN A 87 -22.21 9.82 20.61
C ASN A 87 -21.46 8.79 21.48
N GLN A 88 -20.14 8.72 21.34
CA GLN A 88 -19.24 7.78 22.04
C GLN A 88 -19.50 6.28 21.71
N LYS A 89 -20.35 5.96 20.76
CA LYS A 89 -20.50 4.61 20.22
C LYS A 89 -19.66 4.48 18.96
N ILE A 90 -18.79 3.49 18.96
CA ILE A 90 -18.02 3.10 17.77
C ILE A 90 -18.88 2.09 17.00
N VAL A 91 -19.23 2.41 15.77
CA VAL A 91 -19.81 1.46 14.83
C VAL A 91 -18.66 1.00 13.95
N VAL A 92 -18.16 -0.19 14.23
CA VAL A 92 -17.11 -0.84 13.42
C VAL A 92 -17.77 -1.34 12.14
N ASN A 93 -17.49 -0.71 11.02
CA ASN A 93 -17.78 -1.28 9.72
C ASN A 93 -16.57 -2.15 9.35
N GLY A 94 -16.77 -3.46 9.25
CA GLY A 94 -15.70 -4.44 9.04
C GLY A 94 -14.80 -4.12 7.84
N ILE A 95 -13.71 -4.87 7.72
CA ILE A 95 -12.81 -4.78 6.57
C ILE A 95 -13.62 -5.06 5.31
N HIS A 96 -13.77 -4.05 4.46
CA HIS A 96 -14.34 -4.21 3.14
C HIS A 96 -13.36 -4.97 2.24
N ASP A 97 -13.88 -5.59 1.20
CA ASP A 97 -13.15 -6.42 0.25
C ASP A 97 -11.83 -5.79 -0.20
N SER A 98 -10.84 -6.62 -0.47
CA SER A 98 -9.60 -6.14 -1.06
C SER A 98 -9.90 -5.52 -2.43
N ILE A 99 -9.50 -4.27 -2.59
CA ILE A 99 -9.70 -3.49 -3.81
C ILE A 99 -8.38 -3.49 -4.56
N ARG A 100 -8.31 -4.28 -5.63
CA ARG A 100 -7.10 -4.35 -6.45
C ARG A 100 -6.97 -3.10 -7.31
N SER A 101 -5.74 -2.57 -7.41
CA SER A 101 -5.41 -1.46 -8.29
C SER A 101 -4.05 -1.69 -8.93
N VAL A 102 -3.97 -1.44 -10.24
CA VAL A 102 -2.74 -1.60 -11.01
C VAL A 102 -2.46 -0.29 -11.74
N PHE A 103 -1.22 0.21 -11.64
CA PHE A 103 -0.86 1.50 -12.20
C PHE A 103 0.64 1.60 -12.55
N LYS A 104 1.00 2.64 -13.28
CA LYS A 104 2.38 3.06 -13.56
C LYS A 104 2.60 4.47 -13.07
N ILE A 105 3.83 4.78 -12.67
CA ILE A 105 4.24 6.14 -12.31
C ILE A 105 5.38 6.55 -13.25
N SER A 106 5.21 7.67 -13.95
CA SER A 106 6.23 8.23 -14.85
C SER A 106 7.23 9.11 -14.09
N LYS A 107 8.32 9.51 -14.76
CA LYS A 107 9.41 10.29 -14.16
C LYS A 107 8.98 11.64 -13.58
N ASP A 108 7.90 12.20 -14.06
CA ASP A 108 7.29 13.43 -13.54
C ASP A 108 6.28 13.19 -12.41
N GLY A 109 6.13 11.95 -11.95
CA GLY A 109 5.16 11.58 -10.90
C GLY A 109 3.73 11.35 -11.43
N THR A 110 3.48 11.48 -12.73
CA THR A 110 2.17 11.19 -13.31
C THR A 110 1.83 9.71 -13.14
N LEU A 111 0.72 9.43 -12.48
CA LEU A 111 0.21 8.09 -12.24
C LEU A 111 -0.84 7.74 -13.29
N THR A 112 -0.62 6.67 -14.03
CA THR A 112 -1.55 6.15 -15.04
C THR A 112 -2.14 4.83 -14.55
N MET A 113 -3.47 4.77 -14.40
CA MET A 113 -4.17 3.56 -13.98
C MET A 113 -4.23 2.54 -15.14
N ILE A 114 -3.96 1.27 -14.82
CA ILE A 114 -4.19 0.12 -15.68
C ILE A 114 -5.48 -0.58 -15.23
N GLU A 115 -5.65 -0.77 -13.92
CA GLU A 115 -6.88 -1.25 -13.30
C GLU A 115 -7.31 -0.24 -12.23
N ASP A 116 -8.48 0.38 -12.42
CA ASP A 116 -8.97 1.49 -11.62
C ASP A 116 -10.21 1.12 -10.80
N ASN A 117 -10.04 0.87 -9.52
CA ASN A 117 -11.11 0.58 -8.58
C ASN A 117 -11.21 1.63 -7.44
N GLY A 118 -10.73 2.87 -7.68
CA GLY A 118 -10.85 3.99 -6.74
C GLY A 118 -9.60 4.25 -5.90
N TYR A 119 -8.63 3.34 -5.90
CA TYR A 119 -7.37 3.50 -5.15
C TYR A 119 -6.15 3.49 -6.07
N PRO A 120 -5.05 4.17 -5.69
CA PRO A 120 -4.97 5.14 -4.58
C PRO A 120 -5.94 6.30 -4.77
N SER A 121 -6.40 6.91 -3.67
CA SER A 121 -7.38 8.01 -3.72
C SER A 121 -6.79 9.29 -4.33
N PHE A 122 -5.51 9.55 -4.12
CA PHE A 122 -4.75 10.62 -4.77
C PHE A 122 -3.86 10.04 -5.86
N ARG A 123 -3.98 10.59 -7.08
CA ARG A 123 -3.26 10.13 -8.26
C ARG A 123 -2.53 11.27 -8.92
N SER A 124 -1.31 11.01 -9.41
CA SER A 124 -0.43 12.07 -9.93
C SER A 124 -0.22 13.17 -8.87
N PHE A 125 0.07 12.75 -7.65
CA PHE A 125 0.14 13.64 -6.49
C PHE A 125 1.30 13.25 -5.56
N PRO A 126 2.48 13.95 -5.68
CA PRO A 126 2.73 15.11 -6.52
C PRO A 126 3.03 14.79 -7.98
N THR A 127 2.78 15.75 -8.87
CA THR A 127 3.34 15.81 -10.22
C THR A 127 4.43 16.86 -10.26
N PHE A 128 5.59 16.52 -10.80
CA PHE A 128 6.78 17.36 -10.81
C PHE A 128 6.94 18.15 -12.11
N PRO A 129 7.52 19.36 -12.05
CA PRO A 129 7.76 20.17 -13.23
C PRO A 129 8.96 19.62 -14.05
N GLN A 130 8.90 19.77 -15.36
CA GLN A 130 10.03 19.39 -16.23
C GLN A 130 11.25 20.32 -16.08
N LYS A 131 11.01 21.58 -15.67
CA LYS A 131 12.07 22.57 -15.42
C LYS A 131 12.62 22.43 -14.00
N LYS A 132 13.85 22.85 -13.81
CA LYS A 132 14.44 22.97 -12.48
C LYS A 132 13.71 24.03 -11.66
N ILE A 133 13.56 23.80 -10.37
CA ILE A 133 12.85 24.66 -9.41
C ILE A 133 13.81 25.01 -8.27
N GLN A 134 13.78 26.27 -7.87
CA GLN A 134 14.48 26.76 -6.68
C GLN A 134 13.54 26.77 -5.47
N GLN A 135 14.10 26.71 -4.28
CA GLN A 135 13.36 26.87 -3.05
C GLN A 135 12.58 28.20 -3.06
N GLY A 136 11.31 28.15 -2.64
CA GLY A 136 10.36 29.26 -2.69
C GLY A 136 9.57 29.38 -4.00
N GLN A 137 9.97 28.68 -5.06
CA GLN A 137 9.24 28.70 -6.33
C GLN A 137 8.07 27.72 -6.35
N SER A 138 7.07 28.06 -7.19
CA SER A 138 5.85 27.27 -7.34
C SER A 138 5.65 26.82 -8.79
N TRP A 139 4.87 25.75 -8.94
CA TRP A 139 4.38 25.25 -10.22
C TRP A 139 2.95 24.73 -10.05
N GLN A 140 2.26 24.57 -11.16
CA GLN A 140 0.93 23.98 -11.18
C GLN A 140 0.93 22.69 -12.00
N ALA A 141 0.18 21.70 -11.54
CA ALA A 141 -0.03 20.47 -12.27
C ALA A 141 -1.44 19.91 -12.01
N ARG A 142 -1.91 19.10 -12.97
CA ARG A 142 -3.17 18.37 -12.85
C ARG A 142 -2.93 17.08 -12.05
N ALA A 143 -3.86 16.78 -11.16
CA ALA A 143 -3.94 15.52 -10.43
C ALA A 143 -5.40 15.03 -10.46
N VAL A 144 -5.65 13.83 -9.93
CA VAL A 144 -7.00 13.28 -9.79
C VAL A 144 -7.18 12.80 -8.37
N ARG A 145 -8.33 13.11 -7.79
CA ARG A 145 -8.77 12.55 -6.52
C ARG A 145 -9.99 11.66 -6.73
N ALA A 146 -9.91 10.40 -6.28
CA ALA A 146 -11.05 9.50 -6.23
C ALA A 146 -11.75 9.67 -4.88
N MET A 147 -13.04 9.96 -4.88
CA MET A 147 -13.83 10.28 -3.69
C MET A 147 -15.08 9.41 -3.63
N ASP A 148 -15.35 8.84 -2.47
CA ASP A 148 -16.61 8.15 -2.15
C ASP A 148 -17.10 8.64 -0.78
N PRO A 149 -17.72 9.85 -0.73
CA PRO A 149 -18.04 10.51 0.53
C PRO A 149 -19.09 9.76 1.37
N LEU A 150 -19.90 8.91 0.76
CA LEU A 150 -20.92 8.12 1.46
C LEU A 150 -20.57 6.63 1.57
N SER A 151 -19.36 6.23 1.16
CA SER A 151 -18.87 4.84 1.19
C SER A 151 -19.81 3.85 0.48
N LYS A 152 -20.31 4.26 -0.71
CA LYS A 152 -21.20 3.44 -1.54
C LYS A 152 -20.46 2.42 -2.39
N GLY A 153 -19.13 2.41 -2.40
CA GLY A 153 -18.30 1.59 -3.28
C GLY A 153 -18.28 2.10 -4.74
N ARG A 154 -18.66 3.36 -4.96
CA ARG A 154 -18.68 4.03 -6.27
C ARG A 154 -17.82 5.30 -6.24
N PRO A 155 -16.51 5.18 -6.31
CA PRO A 155 -15.62 6.33 -6.27
C PRO A 155 -15.80 7.22 -7.50
N THR A 156 -15.98 8.51 -7.27
CA THR A 156 -16.02 9.55 -8.31
C THR A 156 -14.63 10.15 -8.47
N ARG A 157 -14.15 10.22 -9.73
CA ARG A 157 -12.82 10.74 -10.07
C ARG A 157 -12.95 12.22 -10.39
N VAL A 158 -12.37 13.04 -9.51
CA VAL A 158 -12.44 14.48 -9.62
C VAL A 158 -11.06 15.01 -10.04
N PRO A 159 -10.95 15.66 -11.21
CA PRO A 159 -9.73 16.37 -11.57
C PRO A 159 -9.51 17.53 -10.62
N ILE A 160 -8.27 17.68 -10.16
CA ILE A 160 -7.84 18.80 -9.32
C ILE A 160 -6.61 19.48 -9.96
N TYR A 161 -6.56 20.81 -9.86
CA TYR A 161 -5.42 21.60 -10.29
C TYR A 161 -4.68 22.07 -9.04
N VAL A 162 -3.48 21.53 -8.87
CA VAL A 162 -2.70 21.70 -7.65
C VAL A 162 -1.58 22.70 -7.89
N GLU A 163 -1.49 23.70 -7.02
CA GLU A 163 -0.34 24.58 -6.92
C GLU A 163 0.62 24.02 -5.88
N TYR A 164 1.79 23.60 -6.32
CA TYR A 164 2.89 23.14 -5.46
C TYR A 164 3.90 24.26 -5.23
N THR A 165 4.47 24.33 -4.02
CA THR A 165 5.59 25.21 -3.70
C THR A 165 6.69 24.44 -3.03
N TYR A 166 7.93 24.56 -3.51
CA TYR A 166 9.10 23.99 -2.85
C TYR A 166 9.49 24.87 -1.66
N LEU A 167 9.23 24.39 -0.43
CA LEU A 167 9.43 25.19 0.78
C LEU A 167 10.87 25.15 1.28
N ARG A 168 11.44 23.97 1.46
CA ARG A 168 12.77 23.74 2.05
C ARG A 168 13.24 22.31 1.90
N ASP A 169 14.53 22.12 2.20
CA ASP A 169 15.12 20.82 2.48
C ASP A 169 15.01 20.50 3.98
N GLU A 170 14.86 19.23 4.30
CA GLU A 170 14.75 18.77 5.69
C GLU A 170 15.28 17.32 5.81
N VAL A 171 15.56 16.87 7.03
CA VAL A 171 15.76 15.45 7.35
C VAL A 171 14.54 14.96 8.11
N PHE A 172 13.84 14.01 7.53
CA PHE A 172 12.64 13.40 8.10
C PHE A 172 12.83 11.89 8.25
N GLY A 173 12.68 11.37 9.47
CA GLY A 173 12.89 9.93 9.73
C GLY A 173 14.28 9.41 9.34
N GLY A 174 15.31 10.26 9.43
CA GLY A 174 16.68 9.92 9.03
C GLY A 174 16.94 9.96 7.51
N GLN A 175 15.97 10.40 6.72
CA GLN A 175 16.09 10.53 5.26
C GLN A 175 16.08 12.00 4.84
N GLU A 176 16.89 12.37 3.86
CA GLU A 176 16.84 13.70 3.25
C GLU A 176 15.57 13.83 2.40
N VAL A 177 14.83 14.91 2.60
CA VAL A 177 13.56 15.17 1.92
C VAL A 177 13.49 16.59 1.39
N TYR A 178 12.71 16.76 0.33
CA TYR A 178 12.14 18.03 -0.08
C TYR A 178 10.80 18.20 0.63
N VAL A 179 10.56 19.34 1.25
CA VAL A 179 9.26 19.70 1.81
C VAL A 179 8.52 20.58 0.83
N LEU A 180 7.37 20.11 0.37
CA LEU A 180 6.49 20.82 -0.53
C LEU A 180 5.20 21.20 0.19
N SER A 181 4.62 22.37 -0.14
CA SER A 181 3.20 22.62 0.09
C SER A 181 2.42 22.39 -1.20
N ALA A 182 1.18 21.94 -1.07
CA ALA A 182 0.25 21.76 -2.16
C ALA A 182 -1.10 22.37 -1.80
N ARG A 183 -1.70 23.15 -2.70
CA ARG A 183 -3.00 23.77 -2.49
C ARG A 183 -3.87 23.56 -3.70
N TRP A 184 -5.14 23.24 -3.47
CA TRP A 184 -6.12 23.12 -4.55
C TRP A 184 -7.54 23.38 -4.05
N ALA A 185 -8.43 23.64 -5.02
CA ALA A 185 -9.86 23.64 -4.79
C ALA A 185 -10.48 22.36 -5.37
N THR A 186 -11.32 21.70 -4.59
CA THR A 186 -12.19 20.65 -5.11
C THR A 186 -13.37 21.31 -5.81
N ARG A 187 -13.59 20.96 -7.08
CA ARG A 187 -14.71 21.46 -7.90
C ARG A 187 -15.21 20.36 -8.79
N TYR A 188 -16.43 19.90 -8.59
CA TYR A 188 -17.10 18.87 -9.37
C TYR A 188 -18.54 19.26 -9.70
N GLY A 189 -19.04 18.80 -10.86
CA GLY A 189 -20.42 19.05 -11.30
C GLY A 189 -20.66 20.43 -11.92
N TYR A 190 -19.60 21.19 -12.23
CA TYR A 190 -19.70 22.50 -12.90
C TYR A 190 -19.32 22.44 -14.37
N SER A 191 -18.25 21.73 -14.72
CA SER A 191 -17.75 21.61 -16.08
C SER A 191 -17.33 20.18 -16.43
N GLU A 192 -16.89 19.40 -15.44
CA GLU A 192 -16.45 18.01 -15.62
C GLU A 192 -17.28 17.10 -14.71
N VAL A 193 -17.76 15.99 -15.25
CA VAL A 193 -18.51 14.94 -14.54
C VAL A 193 -17.88 13.60 -14.87
N ASP A 194 -17.64 12.76 -13.86
CA ASP A 194 -17.19 11.39 -14.05
C ASP A 194 -18.40 10.51 -14.42
N PRO A 195 -18.49 9.96 -15.63
CA PRO A 195 -19.62 9.13 -16.05
C PRO A 195 -19.67 7.78 -15.31
N ASN A 196 -18.57 7.36 -14.70
CA ASN A 196 -18.46 6.12 -13.93
C ASN A 196 -18.52 6.35 -12.41
N GLY A 197 -18.68 7.59 -11.97
CA GLY A 197 -18.77 7.96 -10.56
C GLY A 197 -20.12 7.68 -9.93
N ASP A 198 -20.31 8.20 -8.70
CA ASP A 198 -21.62 8.14 -8.02
C ASP A 198 -22.64 9.03 -8.77
N PRO A 199 -23.69 8.45 -9.37
CA PRO A 199 -24.69 9.22 -10.13
C PRO A 199 -25.50 10.17 -9.24
N ASP A 200 -25.53 9.93 -7.92
CA ASP A 200 -26.22 10.81 -6.98
C ASP A 200 -25.40 12.03 -6.59
N LEU A 201 -24.09 12.03 -6.81
CA LEU A 201 -23.23 13.17 -6.50
C LEU A 201 -23.37 14.26 -7.58
N LEU A 202 -24.09 15.33 -7.27
CA LEU A 202 -24.30 16.44 -8.21
C LEU A 202 -23.13 17.42 -8.20
N ARG A 203 -22.64 17.78 -6.99
CA ARG A 203 -21.58 18.79 -6.83
C ARG A 203 -20.64 18.45 -5.68
N ALA A 204 -19.39 18.84 -5.83
CA ALA A 204 -18.44 18.93 -4.74
C ALA A 204 -17.67 20.25 -4.81
N ASN A 205 -17.53 20.90 -3.67
CA ASN A 205 -16.79 22.14 -3.49
C ASN A 205 -15.92 22.02 -2.25
N GLY A 206 -14.72 22.57 -2.31
CA GLY A 206 -13.87 22.59 -1.15
C GLY A 206 -12.52 23.24 -1.39
N SER A 207 -11.77 23.34 -0.31
CA SER A 207 -10.40 23.82 -0.30
C SER A 207 -9.53 22.86 0.48
N ASN A 208 -8.34 22.59 -0.04
CA ASN A 208 -7.39 21.65 0.51
C ASN A 208 -6.01 22.29 0.57
N ASN A 209 -5.25 21.95 1.61
CA ASN A 209 -3.90 22.42 1.82
C ASN A 209 -3.06 21.30 2.42
N ALA A 210 -2.08 20.79 1.68
CA ALA A 210 -1.25 19.70 2.10
C ALA A 210 0.22 20.10 2.29
N THR A 211 0.87 19.43 3.23
CA THR A 211 2.33 19.39 3.35
C THR A 211 2.82 18.01 2.94
N MET A 212 3.86 17.98 2.11
CA MET A 212 4.41 16.74 1.56
C MET A 212 5.89 16.63 1.89
N TYR A 213 6.31 15.46 2.32
CA TYR A 213 7.70 15.09 2.55
C TYR A 213 8.13 14.12 1.45
N ILE A 214 8.93 14.62 0.52
CA ILE A 214 9.35 13.91 -0.69
C ILE A 214 10.80 13.46 -0.54
N ARG A 215 11.07 12.17 -0.59
CA ARG A 215 12.42 11.61 -0.46
C ARG A 215 13.31 12.10 -1.59
N LYS A 216 14.51 12.62 -1.28
CA LYS A 216 15.43 13.15 -2.29
C LYS A 216 15.98 12.09 -3.22
N ALA A 217 16.19 10.87 -2.71
CA ALA A 217 16.82 9.79 -3.45
C ALA A 217 16.06 9.39 -4.73
N ASP A 218 14.72 9.44 -4.70
CA ASP A 218 13.87 8.94 -5.79
C ASP A 218 12.58 9.73 -6.01
N CYS A 219 12.41 10.84 -5.32
CA CYS A 219 11.21 11.67 -5.33
C CYS A 219 9.92 10.93 -4.95
N ALA A 220 10.00 9.83 -4.17
CA ALA A 220 8.83 9.20 -3.60
C ALA A 220 8.27 10.02 -2.42
N ALA A 221 6.94 10.16 -2.34
CA ALA A 221 6.28 10.81 -1.22
C ALA A 221 6.30 9.88 0.00
N LEU A 222 6.95 10.29 1.09
CA LEU A 222 6.99 9.55 2.36
C LEU A 222 5.75 9.82 3.20
N VAL A 223 5.38 11.11 3.31
CA VAL A 223 4.21 11.57 4.06
C VAL A 223 3.53 12.69 3.28
N ILE A 224 2.22 12.62 3.20
CA ILE A 224 1.37 13.70 2.74
C ILE A 224 0.34 13.94 3.83
N ARG A 225 0.20 15.17 4.29
CA ARG A 225 -0.82 15.56 5.27
C ARG A 225 -1.67 16.69 4.71
N ASP A 226 -2.92 16.36 4.39
CA ASP A 226 -3.90 17.27 3.80
C ASP A 226 -4.90 17.75 4.85
N SER A 227 -5.18 19.06 4.85
CA SER A 227 -6.26 19.69 5.61
C SER A 227 -7.44 19.90 4.68
N VAL A 228 -8.56 19.28 5.00
CA VAL A 228 -9.76 19.17 4.16
C VAL A 228 -10.88 20.03 4.71
N ASP A 229 -11.53 20.81 3.84
CA ASP A 229 -12.82 21.48 4.08
C ASP A 229 -13.65 21.34 2.80
N GLU A 230 -14.56 20.35 2.76
CA GLU A 230 -15.31 19.99 1.55
C GLU A 230 -16.80 19.83 1.82
N LEU A 231 -17.61 20.24 0.83
CA LEU A 231 -19.06 20.12 0.81
C LEU A 231 -19.50 19.36 -0.43
N TYR A 232 -20.36 18.37 -0.25
CA TYR A 232 -20.95 17.51 -1.29
C TYR A 232 -22.47 17.71 -1.32
N GLU A 233 -23.02 17.83 -2.53
CA GLU A 233 -24.45 17.98 -2.76
C GLU A 233 -24.96 16.80 -3.61
N PHE A 234 -26.04 16.17 -3.16
CA PHE A 234 -26.58 14.96 -3.78
C PHE A 234 -27.93 15.23 -4.47
N SER A 235 -28.35 14.28 -5.33
CA SER A 235 -29.56 14.37 -6.14
C SER A 235 -30.86 14.42 -5.33
N ASP A 236 -30.85 13.88 -4.11
CA ASP A 236 -31.97 13.94 -3.15
C ASP A 236 -32.06 15.28 -2.39
N GLY A 237 -31.17 16.24 -2.70
CA GLY A 237 -31.07 17.52 -2.03
C GLY A 237 -30.25 17.51 -0.74
N SER A 238 -29.77 16.37 -0.31
CA SER A 238 -28.90 16.26 0.88
C SER A 238 -27.54 16.91 0.64
N LYS A 239 -26.98 17.46 1.71
CA LYS A 239 -25.64 18.08 1.73
C LYS A 239 -24.82 17.45 2.83
N VAL A 240 -23.63 16.99 2.48
CA VAL A 240 -22.68 16.41 3.43
C VAL A 240 -21.37 17.21 3.38
N ALA A 241 -20.92 17.73 4.53
CA ALA A 241 -19.66 18.41 4.62
C ALA A 241 -18.69 17.62 5.51
N PHE A 242 -17.41 17.66 5.11
CA PHE A 242 -16.31 17.05 5.83
C PHE A 242 -15.23 18.08 6.12
N LYS A 243 -14.75 18.09 7.39
CA LYS A 243 -13.65 18.95 7.83
C LYS A 243 -12.68 18.16 8.69
N GLY A 244 -11.41 18.19 8.36
CA GLY A 244 -10.39 17.49 9.13
C GLY A 244 -9.12 17.22 8.35
N THR A 245 -8.56 16.02 8.46
CA THR A 245 -7.29 15.66 7.85
C THR A 245 -7.34 14.34 7.11
N ILE A 246 -6.62 14.29 5.99
CA ILE A 246 -6.24 13.05 5.31
C ILE A 246 -4.73 12.97 5.34
N SER A 247 -4.19 11.84 5.82
CA SER A 247 -2.75 11.62 5.89
C SER A 247 -2.40 10.34 5.13
N LEU A 248 -1.43 10.44 4.22
CA LEU A 248 -0.88 9.29 3.50
C LEU A 248 0.53 9.05 4.00
N PHE A 249 0.84 7.79 4.27
CA PHE A 249 2.16 7.33 4.69
C PHE A 249 2.63 6.25 3.72
N THR A 250 3.85 6.42 3.22
CA THR A 250 4.52 5.39 2.42
C THR A 250 5.61 4.77 3.28
N GLU A 251 5.46 3.48 3.53
CA GLU A 251 6.40 2.69 4.34
C GLU A 251 7.09 1.68 3.42
N TYR A 252 8.41 1.60 3.52
CA TYR A 252 9.20 0.62 2.78
C TYR A 252 9.49 -0.56 3.70
N PRO A 253 9.13 -1.80 3.29
CA PRO A 253 9.43 -2.97 4.10
C PRO A 253 10.95 -3.14 4.21
N PRO A 254 11.45 -3.62 5.36
CA PRO A 254 12.86 -3.95 5.48
C PRO A 254 13.20 -5.14 4.59
N ALA A 255 14.43 -5.18 4.08
CA ALA A 255 14.95 -6.32 3.35
C ALA A 255 14.90 -7.59 4.23
N ILE A 256 14.54 -8.72 3.63
CA ILE A 256 14.52 -10.01 4.32
C ILE A 256 15.95 -10.43 4.67
N ASP A 257 16.22 -10.71 5.94
CA ASP A 257 17.49 -11.30 6.39
C ASP A 257 17.59 -12.78 5.97
N ARG A 258 18.01 -12.99 4.74
CA ARG A 258 18.14 -14.32 4.14
C ARG A 258 19.17 -15.19 4.85
N THR A 259 20.13 -14.59 5.55
CA THR A 259 21.13 -15.34 6.31
C THR A 259 20.55 -16.05 7.53
N LYS A 260 19.45 -15.55 8.08
CA LYS A 260 18.68 -16.18 9.16
C LYS A 260 17.56 -17.06 8.62
N LEU A 261 16.83 -16.58 7.63
CA LEU A 261 15.64 -17.24 7.12
C LEU A 261 15.97 -18.56 6.38
N LEU A 262 17.00 -18.58 5.52
CA LEU A 262 17.37 -19.79 4.76
C LEU A 262 17.78 -20.97 5.63
N PRO A 263 18.60 -20.80 6.69
CA PRO A 263 18.87 -21.90 7.62
C PRO A 263 17.64 -22.43 8.35
N ALA A 264 16.68 -21.54 8.70
CA ALA A 264 15.41 -21.95 9.33
C ALA A 264 14.57 -22.79 8.37
N ILE A 265 14.42 -22.36 7.12
CA ILE A 265 13.76 -23.11 6.06
C ILE A 265 14.43 -24.49 5.87
N ASN A 266 15.75 -24.52 5.75
CA ASN A 266 16.51 -25.77 5.56
C ASN A 266 16.36 -26.74 6.74
N ARG A 267 16.39 -26.23 7.99
CA ARG A 267 16.21 -27.04 9.20
C ARG A 267 14.85 -27.73 9.20
N VAL A 268 13.80 -26.98 8.84
CA VAL A 268 12.43 -27.52 8.76
C VAL A 268 12.29 -28.52 7.62
N ALA A 269 12.93 -28.26 6.47
CA ALA A 269 12.94 -29.18 5.33
C ALA A 269 13.70 -30.49 5.63
N SER A 270 14.85 -30.42 6.32
CA SER A 270 15.69 -31.58 6.65
C SER A 270 15.10 -32.46 7.75
N ALA A 271 14.24 -31.92 8.61
CA ALA A 271 13.56 -32.69 9.65
C ALA A 271 12.49 -33.66 9.08
N ASN A 272 12.25 -33.63 7.75
CA ASN A 272 11.35 -34.52 7.01
C ASN A 272 12.11 -35.29 5.90
N PRO A 273 12.68 -36.47 6.17
CA PRO A 273 13.49 -37.20 5.17
C PRO A 273 12.70 -37.73 3.95
N GLY A 274 11.38 -37.54 3.88
CA GLY A 274 10.55 -37.93 2.74
C GLY A 274 10.37 -36.88 1.62
N ALA A 275 10.90 -35.65 1.77
CA ALA A 275 10.80 -34.61 0.74
C ALA A 275 11.94 -34.76 -0.29
N ALA A 276 11.75 -35.63 -1.27
CA ALA A 276 12.66 -35.77 -2.41
C ALA A 276 12.72 -34.46 -3.20
N ASN A 277 13.95 -34.06 -3.56
CA ASN A 277 14.23 -33.03 -4.57
C ASN A 277 13.59 -33.45 -5.90
N THR A 278 12.38 -33.02 -6.20
CA THR A 278 11.81 -33.22 -7.53
C THR A 278 12.41 -32.18 -8.46
N ASN A 279 13.45 -32.58 -9.19
CA ASN A 279 13.83 -31.95 -10.43
C ASN A 279 12.65 -32.08 -11.39
N ALA A 280 11.92 -31.04 -11.66
CA ALA A 280 10.96 -31.00 -12.75
C ALA A 280 11.72 -30.95 -14.07
N SER A 281 12.02 -32.12 -14.63
CA SER A 281 12.34 -32.29 -16.05
C SER A 281 11.05 -32.24 -16.86
N GLY A 282 11.09 -31.50 -17.98
CA GLY A 282 9.97 -31.14 -18.82
C GLY A 282 9.03 -32.29 -19.20
N GLY A 283 7.78 -31.98 -19.23
CA GLY A 283 6.69 -32.76 -19.83
C GLY A 283 5.92 -31.83 -20.79
N THR A 284 6.03 -32.17 -22.07
CA THR A 284 5.35 -31.59 -23.20
C THR A 284 3.85 -31.88 -23.17
N GLY A 285 3.02 -30.82 -23.38
CA GLY A 285 1.79 -30.97 -24.18
C GLY A 285 0.48 -31.16 -23.43
N SER A 286 -0.26 -30.10 -23.32
CA SER A 286 -1.57 -29.96 -23.97
C SER A 286 -2.14 -28.56 -23.67
N LYS A 287 -2.67 -27.94 -24.74
CA LYS A 287 -3.19 -26.59 -24.80
C LYS A 287 -4.58 -26.55 -24.16
N PRO A 288 -4.86 -25.62 -23.23
CA PRO A 288 -6.22 -25.35 -22.78
C PRO A 288 -6.86 -24.26 -23.63
N ALA A 289 -8.17 -24.33 -23.73
CA ALA A 289 -9.02 -23.38 -24.42
C ALA A 289 -9.16 -22.08 -23.63
N THR A 290 -9.04 -21.01 -24.35
CA THR A 290 -9.58 -19.63 -24.37
C THR A 290 -10.22 -19.03 -23.12
N ASP A 291 -9.74 -17.76 -22.90
CA ASP A 291 -10.36 -16.57 -22.32
C ASP A 291 -10.42 -16.42 -20.80
N SER A 292 -9.26 -16.23 -20.25
CA SER A 292 -8.94 -15.24 -19.21
C SER A 292 -7.43 -15.03 -19.28
N GLU A 293 -6.97 -13.79 -19.49
CA GLU A 293 -5.55 -13.51 -19.59
C GLU A 293 -4.84 -13.99 -18.31
N PRO A 294 -3.84 -14.88 -18.47
CA PRO A 294 -3.06 -15.31 -17.32
C PRO A 294 -2.19 -14.16 -16.85
N ARG A 295 -2.08 -13.99 -15.54
CA ARG A 295 -1.05 -13.18 -14.90
C ARG A 295 0.28 -13.49 -15.59
N PRO A 296 1.05 -12.47 -16.07
CA PRO A 296 2.32 -12.74 -16.72
C PRO A 296 3.22 -13.57 -15.78
N PRO A 297 3.99 -14.54 -16.31
CA PRO A 297 4.85 -15.38 -15.49
C PRO A 297 5.82 -14.51 -14.69
N ILE A 298 5.85 -14.74 -13.39
CA ILE A 298 6.79 -14.10 -12.46
C ILE A 298 8.19 -14.54 -12.89
N ASN A 299 9.06 -13.54 -13.14
CA ASN A 299 10.43 -13.80 -13.54
C ASN A 299 11.17 -14.45 -12.35
N GLU A 300 11.49 -15.73 -12.47
CA GLU A 300 12.16 -16.51 -11.43
C GLU A 300 13.55 -15.91 -11.17
N SER A 301 13.78 -15.41 -9.98
CA SER A 301 15.10 -14.92 -9.60
C SER A 301 16.08 -16.07 -9.36
N LYS A 302 17.31 -15.90 -9.83
CA LYS A 302 18.36 -16.93 -9.97
C LYS A 302 18.80 -17.68 -8.71
N TRP A 303 18.41 -17.29 -7.51
CA TRP A 303 18.94 -17.90 -6.28
C TRP A 303 17.97 -18.79 -5.51
N LEU A 304 16.68 -18.80 -5.88
CA LEU A 304 15.72 -19.86 -5.53
C LEU A 304 15.38 -20.68 -6.80
N GLU A 305 16.38 -21.22 -7.46
CA GLU A 305 16.19 -22.12 -8.63
C GLU A 305 15.39 -23.39 -8.32
N LYS A 306 14.97 -23.60 -7.06
CA LYS A 306 14.23 -24.81 -6.63
C LYS A 306 13.14 -24.44 -5.64
N VAL A 307 11.89 -24.70 -6.03
CA VAL A 307 10.77 -24.78 -5.10
C VAL A 307 11.11 -25.80 -4.04
N ARG A 308 11.14 -25.40 -2.76
CA ARG A 308 11.37 -26.33 -1.65
C ARG A 308 10.03 -26.75 -1.06
N VAL A 309 9.78 -28.05 -1.05
CA VAL A 309 8.59 -28.61 -0.42
C VAL A 309 8.95 -29.09 0.98
N VAL A 310 8.22 -28.59 1.97
CA VAL A 310 8.30 -29.03 3.36
C VAL A 310 7.00 -29.70 3.70
N GLY A 311 6.97 -31.04 3.72
CA GLY A 311 5.76 -31.81 4.06
C GLY A 311 5.75 -32.36 5.48
N THR A 312 4.57 -32.80 5.93
CA THR A 312 4.42 -33.73 7.04
C THR A 312 4.32 -35.11 6.41
N SER A 313 5.27 -36.02 6.59
CA SER A 313 5.37 -37.37 6.05
C SER A 313 4.41 -37.84 4.92
N GLY A 314 4.91 -38.05 3.80
CA GLY A 314 4.75 -38.80 2.56
C GLY A 314 3.45 -39.50 2.13
N GLY A 315 2.23 -39.11 2.52
CA GLY A 315 0.98 -39.67 2.03
C GLY A 315 0.24 -38.76 1.04
N ALA A 316 -0.43 -39.30 0.04
CA ALA A 316 -1.31 -38.52 -0.84
C ALA A 316 -2.46 -37.92 -0.03
N GLY A 317 -2.51 -36.56 0.06
CA GLY A 317 -3.52 -35.81 0.81
C GLY A 317 -3.02 -35.17 2.10
N GLU A 318 -1.73 -35.29 2.44
CA GLU A 318 -1.14 -34.60 3.59
C GLU A 318 -0.81 -33.13 3.28
N SER A 319 -0.91 -32.30 4.33
CA SER A 319 -0.61 -30.87 4.23
C SER A 319 0.87 -30.63 3.97
N SER A 320 1.19 -29.74 3.03
CA SER A 320 2.55 -29.42 2.65
C SER A 320 2.76 -27.90 2.53
N VAL A 321 4.03 -27.46 2.56
CA VAL A 321 4.41 -26.06 2.30
C VAL A 321 5.37 -26.02 1.14
N LYS A 322 5.01 -25.23 0.11
CA LYS A 322 5.93 -24.83 -0.95
C LYS A 322 6.48 -23.45 -0.63
N ILE A 323 7.78 -23.27 -0.80
CA ILE A 323 8.46 -22.01 -0.53
C ILE A 323 9.10 -21.53 -1.83
N GLN A 324 8.76 -20.31 -2.23
CA GLN A 324 9.27 -19.70 -3.45
C GLN A 324 9.50 -18.21 -3.26
N GLU A 325 10.41 -17.63 -4.04
CA GLU A 325 10.61 -16.19 -4.12
C GLU A 325 9.61 -15.58 -5.12
N THR A 326 9.09 -14.41 -4.79
CA THR A 326 8.15 -13.65 -5.62
C THR A 326 8.58 -12.18 -5.67
N ALA A 327 7.99 -11.38 -6.55
CA ALA A 327 8.23 -9.94 -6.57
C ALA A 327 7.89 -9.26 -5.24
N GLY A 328 6.95 -9.81 -4.46
CA GLY A 328 6.54 -9.27 -3.14
C GLY A 328 7.39 -9.76 -1.97
N GLY A 329 8.35 -10.67 -2.18
CA GLY A 329 9.17 -11.28 -1.14
C GLY A 329 9.17 -12.81 -1.19
N ILE A 330 9.26 -13.48 -0.05
CA ILE A 330 9.28 -14.94 0.03
C ILE A 330 7.89 -15.47 0.38
N MET A 331 7.31 -16.29 -0.49
CA MET A 331 5.98 -16.87 -0.35
C MET A 331 6.04 -18.34 0.11
N LEU A 332 5.25 -18.64 1.14
CA LEU A 332 4.99 -19.98 1.65
C LEU A 332 3.56 -20.36 1.25
N THR A 333 3.39 -21.32 0.36
CA THR A 333 2.07 -21.84 -0.03
C THR A 333 1.76 -23.09 0.81
N LEU A 334 0.73 -22.98 1.65
CA LEU A 334 0.22 -24.07 2.48
C LEU A 334 -0.83 -24.83 1.69
N GLU A 335 -0.46 -25.97 1.16
CA GLU A 335 -1.33 -26.83 0.37
C GLU A 335 -2.02 -27.88 1.24
N ASN A 336 -3.22 -28.27 0.83
CA ASN A 336 -4.03 -29.30 1.50
C ASN A 336 -4.29 -29.01 2.99
N LEU A 337 -4.38 -27.73 3.38
CA LEU A 337 -4.78 -27.37 4.72
C LEU A 337 -6.23 -27.83 4.98
N HIS A 338 -6.42 -28.63 6.01
CA HIS A 338 -7.74 -29.20 6.33
C HIS A 338 -8.48 -28.30 7.30
N PHE A 339 -9.61 -27.80 6.84
CA PHE A 339 -10.60 -27.10 7.64
C PHE A 339 -11.83 -27.98 7.84
N LYS A 340 -12.62 -27.73 8.87
CA LYS A 340 -13.96 -28.31 8.94
C LYS A 340 -14.78 -27.90 7.71
N PRO A 341 -15.68 -28.76 7.21
CA PRO A 341 -16.55 -28.41 6.08
C PRO A 341 -17.25 -27.07 6.30
N ASP A 342 -17.27 -26.24 5.25
CA ASP A 342 -17.89 -24.89 5.22
C ASP A 342 -17.49 -23.98 6.39
N SER A 343 -16.28 -24.15 6.92
CA SER A 343 -15.77 -23.46 8.09
C SER A 343 -14.33 -22.99 7.88
N ALA A 344 -13.94 -21.99 8.65
CA ALA A 344 -12.54 -21.56 8.77
C ALA A 344 -11.79 -22.31 9.89
N GLN A 345 -12.45 -23.15 10.67
CA GLN A 345 -11.82 -23.88 11.77
C GLN A 345 -10.88 -24.97 11.24
N LEU A 346 -9.59 -24.85 11.59
CA LEU A 346 -8.57 -25.84 11.24
C LEU A 346 -8.78 -27.14 12.01
N LEU A 347 -8.47 -28.27 11.37
CA LEU A 347 -8.45 -29.57 12.02
C LEU A 347 -7.22 -29.71 12.93
N PRO A 348 -7.30 -30.48 14.02
CA PRO A 348 -6.20 -30.64 14.98
C PRO A 348 -4.90 -31.19 14.37
N GLY A 349 -4.99 -31.97 13.29
CA GLY A 349 -3.84 -32.53 12.56
C GLY A 349 -2.90 -31.48 11.95
N GLU A 350 -3.39 -30.26 11.73
CA GLU A 350 -2.62 -29.16 11.12
C GLU A 350 -1.64 -28.48 12.10
N ALA A 351 -1.71 -28.78 13.39
CA ALA A 351 -0.90 -28.13 14.43
C ALA A 351 0.61 -28.29 14.16
N ALA A 352 1.07 -29.48 13.77
CA ALA A 352 2.49 -29.75 13.50
C ALA A 352 3.04 -28.95 12.30
N LEU A 353 2.22 -28.74 11.26
CA LEU A 353 2.59 -27.93 10.11
C LEU A 353 2.72 -26.46 10.52
N LEU A 354 1.76 -25.94 11.29
CA LEU A 354 1.76 -24.58 11.77
C LEU A 354 2.93 -24.31 12.73
N ASP A 355 3.36 -25.30 13.54
CA ASP A 355 4.55 -25.19 14.39
C ASP A 355 5.83 -25.02 13.55
N LYS A 356 5.96 -25.77 12.44
CA LYS A 356 7.06 -25.64 11.50
C LYS A 356 7.07 -24.27 10.82
N ILE A 357 5.91 -23.80 10.35
CA ILE A 357 5.78 -22.46 9.73
C ILE A 357 6.13 -21.38 10.73
N ALA A 358 5.61 -21.45 11.96
CA ALA A 358 5.92 -20.51 13.00
C ALA A 358 7.43 -20.44 13.32
N SER A 359 8.15 -21.57 13.27
CA SER A 359 9.60 -21.57 13.46
C SER A 359 10.35 -20.83 12.35
N ILE A 360 9.88 -20.91 11.10
CA ILE A 360 10.42 -20.15 9.98
C ILE A 360 10.10 -18.65 10.15
N LEU A 361 8.84 -18.33 10.44
CA LEU A 361 8.37 -16.94 10.52
C LEU A 361 8.96 -16.17 11.70
N LYS A 362 9.44 -16.83 12.75
CA LYS A 362 10.17 -16.18 13.86
C LYS A 362 11.47 -15.50 13.41
N GLU A 363 12.05 -15.96 12.32
CA GLU A 363 13.29 -15.40 11.76
C GLU A 363 13.04 -14.20 10.81
N THR A 364 11.79 -13.80 10.60
CA THR A 364 11.45 -12.70 9.67
C THR A 364 11.65 -11.30 10.23
N GLY A 365 12.13 -11.15 11.46
CA GLY A 365 12.41 -9.85 12.08
C GLY A 365 11.17 -8.93 12.09
N GLN A 366 11.25 -7.78 11.43
CA GLN A 366 10.17 -6.78 11.37
C GLN A 366 9.29 -6.87 10.11
N ASN A 367 9.57 -7.81 9.20
CA ASN A 367 8.80 -7.93 7.97
C ASN A 367 7.32 -8.23 8.26
N LYS A 368 6.42 -7.61 7.51
CA LYS A 368 4.99 -7.91 7.54
C LYS A 368 4.73 -9.22 6.80
N LEU A 369 3.63 -9.88 7.14
CA LEU A 369 3.23 -11.18 6.63
C LEU A 369 1.85 -11.05 5.97
N LEU A 370 1.79 -11.16 4.65
CA LEU A 370 0.52 -11.19 3.92
C LEU A 370 0.00 -12.62 3.90
N VAL A 371 -1.14 -12.84 4.56
CA VAL A 371 -1.83 -14.15 4.59
C VAL A 371 -3.02 -14.08 3.65
N ASN A 372 -2.98 -14.86 2.56
CA ASN A 372 -3.99 -14.86 1.52
C ASN A 372 -4.68 -16.22 1.43
N GLY A 373 -5.99 -16.24 1.69
CA GLY A 373 -6.81 -17.44 1.59
C GLY A 373 -7.38 -17.62 0.17
N HIS A 374 -7.44 -18.89 -0.26
CA HIS A 374 -8.05 -19.29 -1.53
C HIS A 374 -9.06 -20.41 -1.32
N THR A 375 -10.06 -20.48 -2.19
CA THR A 375 -11.05 -21.57 -2.24
C THR A 375 -11.07 -22.24 -3.61
N ALA A 376 -11.64 -23.43 -3.68
CA ALA A 376 -12.12 -23.95 -4.95
C ALA A 376 -13.35 -23.16 -5.41
N SER A 377 -13.63 -23.17 -6.70
CA SER A 377 -14.86 -22.62 -7.24
C SER A 377 -15.99 -23.63 -7.09
N VAL A 378 -17.05 -23.24 -6.40
CA VAL A 378 -18.28 -24.04 -6.18
C VAL A 378 -19.54 -23.30 -6.63
N GLY A 379 -19.38 -22.15 -7.33
CA GLY A 379 -20.47 -21.37 -7.92
C GLY A 379 -21.07 -20.32 -6.98
N ASN A 380 -20.42 -19.98 -5.87
CA ASN A 380 -20.84 -18.93 -4.94
C ASN A 380 -19.68 -17.94 -4.67
N PRO A 381 -19.36 -17.01 -5.59
CA PRO A 381 -18.19 -16.14 -5.48
C PRO A 381 -18.14 -15.30 -4.19
N SER A 382 -19.28 -14.77 -3.73
CA SER A 382 -19.32 -13.97 -2.49
C SER A 382 -19.07 -14.82 -1.24
N GLY A 383 -19.65 -16.01 -1.16
CA GLY A 383 -19.40 -16.96 -0.08
C GLY A 383 -17.96 -17.50 -0.10
N GLU A 384 -17.43 -17.79 -1.30
CA GLU A 384 -16.04 -18.20 -1.51
C GLU A 384 -15.06 -17.11 -1.03
N MET A 385 -15.34 -15.84 -1.35
CA MET A 385 -14.54 -14.70 -0.90
C MET A 385 -14.56 -14.60 0.63
N ALA A 386 -15.75 -14.58 1.24
CA ALA A 386 -15.89 -14.48 2.70
C ALA A 386 -15.17 -15.62 3.42
N LEU A 387 -15.36 -16.87 2.96
CA LEU A 387 -14.72 -18.05 3.56
C LEU A 387 -13.19 -17.98 3.43
N SER A 388 -12.67 -17.47 2.31
CA SER A 388 -11.23 -17.34 2.10
C SER A 388 -10.59 -16.32 3.07
N VAL A 389 -11.26 -15.20 3.34
CA VAL A 389 -10.84 -14.21 4.35
C VAL A 389 -10.80 -14.83 5.75
N GLU A 390 -11.87 -15.54 6.14
CA GLU A 390 -11.95 -16.16 7.48
C GLU A 390 -10.87 -17.25 7.66
N ARG A 391 -10.56 -18.03 6.63
CA ARG A 391 -9.46 -18.99 6.67
C ARG A 391 -8.09 -18.34 6.83
N ALA A 392 -7.84 -17.24 6.12
CA ALA A 392 -6.62 -16.46 6.29
C ALA A 392 -6.46 -15.94 7.72
N LYS A 393 -7.55 -15.39 8.30
CA LYS A 393 -7.58 -14.92 9.70
C LYS A 393 -7.33 -16.04 10.71
N GLU A 394 -7.92 -17.20 10.50
CA GLU A 394 -7.70 -18.36 11.39
C GLU A 394 -6.24 -18.82 11.36
N VAL A 395 -5.64 -18.93 10.18
CA VAL A 395 -4.21 -19.27 10.07
C VAL A 395 -3.34 -18.24 10.79
N ALA A 396 -3.58 -16.94 10.58
CA ALA A 396 -2.88 -15.87 11.28
C ALA A 396 -3.05 -15.95 12.80
N ALA A 397 -4.28 -16.20 13.28
CA ALA A 397 -4.56 -16.36 14.72
C ALA A 397 -3.84 -17.58 15.32
N GLN A 398 -3.75 -18.69 14.59
CA GLN A 398 -3.02 -19.88 15.02
C GLN A 398 -1.51 -19.64 15.06
N LEU A 399 -0.96 -18.86 14.12
CA LEU A 399 0.45 -18.45 14.11
C LEU A 399 0.75 -17.44 15.23
N ALA A 400 -0.17 -16.53 15.53
CA ALA A 400 -0.06 -15.61 16.66
C ALA A 400 0.01 -16.36 18.00
N LYS A 401 -0.80 -17.39 18.20
CA LYS A 401 -0.73 -18.28 19.39
C LYS A 401 0.64 -18.99 19.53
N ARG A 402 1.39 -19.11 18.42
CA ARG A 402 2.72 -19.70 18.36
C ARG A 402 3.87 -18.68 18.53
N GLY A 403 3.51 -17.43 18.87
CA GLY A 403 4.47 -16.37 19.21
C GLY A 403 4.90 -15.49 18.04
N ILE A 404 4.14 -15.47 16.93
CA ILE A 404 4.31 -14.44 15.91
C ILE A 404 3.46 -13.23 16.32
N ASP A 405 4.04 -12.04 16.26
CA ASP A 405 3.33 -10.80 16.59
C ASP A 405 2.10 -10.62 15.69
N ALA A 406 0.93 -10.44 16.29
CA ALA A 406 -0.34 -10.28 15.60
C ALA A 406 -0.35 -9.06 14.65
N ASP A 407 0.37 -7.99 15.01
CA ASP A 407 0.46 -6.77 14.21
C ASP A 407 1.24 -6.94 12.90
N LYS A 408 1.95 -8.06 12.75
CA LYS A 408 2.63 -8.38 11.49
C LYS A 408 1.68 -8.87 10.40
N PHE A 409 0.53 -9.43 10.76
CA PHE A 409 -0.34 -10.08 9.79
C PHE A 409 -1.22 -9.08 9.03
N ILE A 410 -1.25 -9.25 7.71
CA ILE A 410 -2.21 -8.63 6.79
C ILE A 410 -3.01 -9.79 6.19
N CYS A 411 -4.28 -9.94 6.55
CA CYS A 411 -5.12 -11.05 6.08
C CYS A 411 -6.00 -10.60 4.93
N ARG A 412 -6.03 -11.38 3.85
CA ARG A 412 -6.95 -11.19 2.73
C ARG A 412 -7.55 -12.51 2.26
N GLY A 413 -8.64 -12.42 1.49
CA GLY A 413 -9.19 -13.53 0.73
C GLY A 413 -9.15 -13.24 -0.75
N SER A 414 -8.94 -14.27 -1.54
CA SER A 414 -9.01 -14.24 -3.00
C SER A 414 -10.15 -15.09 -3.55
N GLY A 415 -10.88 -15.81 -2.68
CA GLY A 415 -11.92 -16.74 -3.12
C GLY A 415 -11.36 -17.72 -4.15
N SER A 416 -12.10 -17.94 -5.22
CA SER A 416 -11.71 -18.80 -6.34
C SER A 416 -11.09 -18.04 -7.53
N LYS A 417 -10.75 -16.75 -7.38
CA LYS A 417 -10.30 -15.89 -8.50
C LYS A 417 -8.97 -16.33 -9.13
N TYR A 418 -8.10 -16.99 -8.36
CA TYR A 418 -6.75 -17.37 -8.79
C TYR A 418 -6.54 -18.88 -8.63
N PRO A 419 -7.14 -19.71 -9.48
CA PRO A 419 -6.96 -21.16 -9.42
C PRO A 419 -5.54 -21.52 -9.86
N VAL A 420 -4.93 -22.49 -9.17
CA VAL A 420 -3.62 -23.10 -9.53
C VAL A 420 -3.78 -24.46 -10.19
N ALA A 421 -5.00 -25.03 -10.14
CA ALA A 421 -5.35 -26.31 -10.73
C ALA A 421 -6.81 -26.30 -11.23
N ASP A 422 -7.18 -27.31 -12.00
CA ASP A 422 -8.51 -27.44 -12.58
C ASP A 422 -9.59 -27.70 -11.52
N ASN A 423 -10.58 -26.83 -11.42
CA ASN A 423 -11.72 -26.95 -10.51
C ASN A 423 -12.73 -28.07 -10.90
N SER A 424 -12.59 -28.70 -12.06
CA SER A 424 -13.44 -29.81 -12.47
C SER A 424 -13.05 -31.13 -11.80
N THR A 425 -11.86 -31.22 -11.20
CA THR A 425 -11.36 -32.42 -10.53
C THR A 425 -11.31 -32.21 -9.00
N LYS A 426 -11.48 -33.31 -8.25
CA LYS A 426 -11.38 -33.28 -6.77
C LYS A 426 -9.97 -32.86 -6.32
N GLU A 427 -8.96 -33.37 -7.01
CA GLU A 427 -7.56 -33.13 -6.79
C GLU A 427 -7.23 -31.64 -7.05
N GLY A 428 -7.70 -31.09 -8.16
CA GLY A 428 -7.50 -29.68 -8.49
C GLY A 428 -8.24 -28.74 -7.53
N MET A 429 -9.47 -29.08 -7.15
CA MET A 429 -10.17 -28.34 -6.08
C MET A 429 -9.40 -28.39 -4.75
N ALA A 430 -8.74 -29.50 -4.42
CA ALA A 430 -7.93 -29.61 -3.21
C ALA A 430 -6.72 -28.66 -3.27
N GLN A 431 -6.03 -28.58 -4.41
CA GLN A 431 -4.92 -27.66 -4.63
C GLN A 431 -5.34 -26.20 -4.60
N ASN A 432 -6.56 -25.89 -5.09
CA ASN A 432 -7.10 -24.53 -5.04
C ASN A 432 -7.48 -24.08 -3.62
N ARG A 433 -7.80 -25.01 -2.71
CA ARG A 433 -8.03 -24.76 -1.28
C ARG A 433 -6.68 -24.65 -0.56
N ARG A 434 -6.07 -23.48 -0.62
CA ARG A 434 -4.75 -23.20 -0.06
C ARG A 434 -4.73 -21.89 0.71
N VAL A 435 -3.69 -21.69 1.51
CA VAL A 435 -3.34 -20.40 2.12
C VAL A 435 -1.91 -20.07 1.75
N GLU A 436 -1.69 -18.85 1.29
CA GLU A 436 -0.37 -18.32 0.95
C GLU A 436 0.06 -17.34 2.02
N ILE A 437 1.29 -17.44 2.51
CA ILE A 437 1.89 -16.48 3.44
C ILE A 437 3.10 -15.87 2.76
N THR A 438 3.05 -14.57 2.44
CA THR A 438 4.18 -13.86 1.86
C THR A 438 4.87 -13.03 2.93
N ILE A 439 6.16 -13.28 3.13
CA ILE A 439 7.06 -12.43 3.91
C ILE A 439 7.39 -11.24 3.01
N LEU A 440 6.85 -10.07 3.35
CA LEU A 440 6.91 -8.88 2.49
C LEU A 440 8.28 -8.21 2.53
N GLU A 441 8.82 -7.84 1.33
CA GLU A 441 10.12 -7.18 1.15
C GLU A 441 10.05 -6.03 0.15
#